data_34c3d92b449a1caa0e8550fa8ece4010
#
_entry.id   34c3d92b449a1caa0e8550fa8ece4010
#
_cell.length_a   1.000
_cell.length_b   1.000
_cell.length_c   1.000
_cell.angle_alpha   90.00
_cell.angle_beta   90.00
_cell.angle_gamma   90.00
#
_symmetry.space_group_name_H-M   'P 1'
#
loop_
_entity.id
_entity.type
_entity.pdbx_description
1 polymer ?
#
loop_
_entity_poly.entity_id
_entity_poly.type
_entity_poly.pdbx_seq_one_letter_code
_entity_poly.pdbx_strand_id
1 'polypeptide(L)'
;MADILGKVVQTIHERQLADADNPVLLMVSGGSDSTALAYLASELQAQGELGQVALLHVNHHLRGKDADDDAAFVQHLAEVLDLPFFLVDVDVAGQAKETGENLEAIGRRERYASASDALSRFCLHLSVPLSFGRVFTAHTQDDRVESFYMRSIVGTGPGGFRSMLYRNGPVVRPLLDVSRDDLREYIRERDAADDADRPVVHDGEGNLWREDATNAHTDRFRAFVRHEIVPLAKQRNPQLLDTLCRSMNLVGDEDDMLDVQANEMMERVVSWTDRTEPDKAVDWADGCVLLPLFGTLPLPMQRRVAFQTLQLILGGDARVETSAVTAITNGFADGKPISGYTGNIQGNLALSANKQGLRIEPMSVYRSRRKQD
;
A
#
# COMPACT_ATOMS: atom_id res chain seq x y z
N MET A 1 -13.15 -27.06 -9.52
CA MET A 1 -11.95 -26.19 -9.59
C MET A 1 -12.41 -24.74 -9.55
N ALA A 2 -11.91 -23.94 -8.64
CA ALA A 2 -12.10 -22.49 -8.73
C ALA A 2 -11.27 -21.99 -9.93
N ASP A 3 -11.86 -21.23 -10.84
CA ASP A 3 -11.14 -20.58 -11.92
C ASP A 3 -10.35 -19.40 -11.34
N ILE A 4 -9.16 -19.70 -10.79
CA ILE A 4 -8.31 -18.69 -10.14
C ILE A 4 -7.77 -17.71 -11.18
N LEU A 5 -7.39 -18.18 -12.36
CA LEU A 5 -6.92 -17.32 -13.43
C LEU A 5 -8.01 -16.34 -13.85
N GLY A 6 -9.23 -16.80 -14.10
CA GLY A 6 -10.38 -15.94 -14.41
C GLY A 6 -10.69 -14.94 -13.30
N LYS A 7 -10.60 -15.35 -12.04
CA LYS A 7 -10.79 -14.45 -10.90
C LYS A 7 -9.73 -13.33 -10.84
N VAL A 8 -8.48 -13.66 -11.13
CA VAL A 8 -7.38 -12.67 -11.18
C VAL A 8 -7.56 -11.73 -12.36
N VAL A 9 -7.91 -12.23 -13.56
CA VAL A 9 -8.26 -11.41 -14.74
C VAL A 9 -9.38 -10.44 -14.40
N GLN A 10 -10.47 -10.95 -13.82
CA GLN A 10 -11.59 -10.12 -13.41
C GLN A 10 -11.15 -8.99 -12.45
N THR A 11 -10.36 -9.31 -11.42
CA THR A 11 -9.83 -8.30 -10.48
C THR A 11 -8.97 -7.25 -11.20
N ILE A 12 -8.09 -7.69 -12.13
CA ILE A 12 -7.24 -6.77 -12.91
C ILE A 12 -8.09 -5.81 -13.72
N HIS A 13 -9.11 -6.29 -14.42
CA HIS A 13 -9.97 -5.49 -15.29
C HIS A 13 -10.90 -4.57 -14.48
N GLU A 14 -11.63 -5.10 -13.49
CA GLU A 14 -12.59 -4.32 -12.68
C GLU A 14 -11.90 -3.19 -11.90
N ARG A 15 -10.68 -3.43 -11.42
CA ARG A 15 -9.89 -2.45 -10.65
C ARG A 15 -8.90 -1.67 -11.52
N GLN A 16 -8.87 -1.89 -12.85
CA GLN A 16 -7.99 -1.21 -13.81
C GLN A 16 -6.51 -1.23 -13.36
N LEU A 17 -6.03 -2.41 -13.01
CA LEU A 17 -4.72 -2.57 -12.39
C LEU A 17 -3.58 -2.57 -13.40
N ALA A 18 -3.77 -3.25 -14.51
CA ALA A 18 -2.84 -3.38 -15.63
C ALA A 18 -3.59 -3.83 -16.90
N ASP A 19 -2.93 -3.75 -18.04
CA ASP A 19 -3.37 -4.20 -19.36
C ASP A 19 -2.16 -4.68 -20.19
N ALA A 20 -2.40 -5.02 -21.47
CA ALA A 20 -1.38 -5.50 -22.39
C ALA A 20 -0.25 -4.50 -22.68
N ASP A 21 -0.45 -3.20 -22.43
CA ASP A 21 0.57 -2.16 -22.65
C ASP A 21 1.47 -1.95 -21.41
N ASN A 22 1.11 -2.56 -20.28
CA ASN A 22 1.84 -2.36 -19.03
C ASN A 22 2.96 -3.41 -18.83
N PRO A 23 4.25 -3.02 -18.83
CA PRO A 23 5.30 -3.87 -18.32
C PRO A 23 5.07 -4.15 -16.82
N VAL A 24 5.20 -5.41 -16.42
CA VAL A 24 4.91 -5.87 -15.05
C VAL A 24 6.17 -6.46 -14.41
N LEU A 25 6.61 -5.88 -13.30
CA LEU A 25 7.68 -6.41 -12.46
C LEU A 25 7.05 -7.13 -11.25
N LEU A 26 7.26 -8.44 -11.14
CA LEU A 26 6.76 -9.25 -10.02
C LEU A 26 7.77 -9.24 -8.88
N MET A 27 7.36 -8.89 -7.68
CA MET A 27 8.17 -9.07 -6.48
C MET A 27 7.97 -10.50 -5.95
N VAL A 28 8.97 -11.35 -6.14
CA VAL A 28 8.90 -12.79 -5.83
C VAL A 28 9.85 -13.15 -4.68
N SER A 29 9.30 -13.67 -3.59
CA SER A 29 10.07 -14.13 -2.42
C SER A 29 10.42 -15.62 -2.44
N GLY A 30 9.81 -16.40 -3.34
CA GLY A 30 9.90 -17.86 -3.35
C GLY A 30 8.78 -18.56 -2.56
N GLY A 31 8.04 -17.87 -1.70
CA GLY A 31 6.89 -18.43 -0.96
C GLY A 31 5.68 -18.74 -1.86
N SER A 32 4.73 -19.55 -1.35
CA SER A 32 3.58 -20.05 -2.12
C SER A 32 2.83 -18.97 -2.90
N ASP A 33 2.55 -17.83 -2.25
CA ASP A 33 1.71 -16.79 -2.85
C ASP A 33 2.43 -16.08 -4.00
N SER A 34 3.75 -15.80 -3.85
CA SER A 34 4.55 -15.15 -4.88
C SER A 34 4.91 -16.08 -6.04
N THR A 35 5.07 -17.39 -5.77
CA THR A 35 5.26 -18.42 -6.78
C THR A 35 4.01 -18.61 -7.62
N ALA A 36 2.82 -18.67 -6.99
CA ALA A 36 1.54 -18.69 -7.70
C ALA A 36 1.36 -17.44 -8.58
N LEU A 37 1.71 -16.23 -8.05
CA LEU A 37 1.65 -15.00 -8.82
C LEU A 37 2.53 -15.06 -10.07
N ALA A 38 3.74 -15.65 -9.98
CA ALA A 38 4.64 -15.79 -11.13
C ALA A 38 4.04 -16.67 -12.22
N TYR A 39 3.48 -17.83 -11.86
CA TYR A 39 2.78 -18.70 -12.81
C TYR A 39 1.58 -18.01 -13.46
N LEU A 40 0.70 -17.38 -12.64
CA LEU A 40 -0.48 -16.67 -13.12
C LEU A 40 -0.10 -15.52 -14.07
N ALA A 41 0.89 -14.71 -13.72
CA ALA A 41 1.31 -13.60 -14.55
C ALA A 41 1.96 -14.04 -15.86
N SER A 42 2.71 -15.15 -15.87
CA SER A 42 3.23 -15.76 -17.10
C SER A 42 2.11 -16.23 -18.03
N GLU A 43 1.07 -16.88 -17.49
CA GLU A 43 -0.11 -17.27 -18.26
C GLU A 43 -0.87 -16.05 -18.82
N LEU A 44 -1.04 -15.01 -18.01
CA LEU A 44 -1.70 -13.76 -18.43
C LEU A 44 -0.91 -13.03 -19.52
N GLN A 45 0.42 -13.02 -19.45
CA GLN A 45 1.27 -12.51 -20.53
C GLN A 45 1.07 -13.32 -21.81
N ALA A 46 1.08 -14.65 -21.72
CA ALA A 46 0.88 -15.53 -22.89
C ALA A 46 -0.51 -15.36 -23.53
N GLN A 47 -1.53 -15.00 -22.74
CA GLN A 47 -2.89 -14.71 -23.22
C GLN A 47 -3.05 -13.27 -23.75
N GLY A 48 -2.05 -12.40 -23.60
CA GLY A 48 -2.11 -10.99 -24.00
C GLY A 48 -2.91 -10.10 -23.05
N GLU A 49 -3.17 -10.56 -21.83
CA GLU A 49 -3.85 -9.77 -20.77
C GLU A 49 -2.89 -8.82 -20.06
N LEU A 50 -1.59 -9.12 -20.06
CA LEU A 50 -0.51 -8.30 -19.53
C LEU A 50 0.56 -8.05 -20.59
N GLY A 51 1.25 -6.93 -20.48
CA GLY A 51 2.48 -6.67 -21.21
C GLY A 51 3.62 -7.59 -20.75
N GLN A 52 4.86 -7.25 -21.09
CA GLN A 52 6.00 -8.08 -20.70
C GLN A 52 6.16 -8.16 -19.17
N VAL A 53 6.42 -9.38 -18.69
CA VAL A 53 6.58 -9.70 -17.27
C VAL A 53 8.05 -9.96 -16.97
N ALA A 54 8.53 -9.48 -15.81
CA ALA A 54 9.84 -9.78 -15.28
C ALA A 54 9.74 -10.10 -13.78
N LEU A 55 10.68 -10.88 -13.25
CA LEU A 55 10.76 -11.23 -11.83
C LEU A 55 11.84 -10.38 -11.14
N LEU A 56 11.54 -9.94 -9.91
CA LEU A 56 12.50 -9.34 -8.99
C LEU A 56 12.55 -10.15 -7.69
N HIS A 57 13.74 -10.58 -7.31
CA HIS A 57 14.01 -11.09 -5.97
C HIS A 57 14.97 -10.13 -5.23
N VAL A 58 14.65 -9.81 -3.97
CA VAL A 58 15.50 -8.99 -3.10
C VAL A 58 16.00 -9.88 -1.96
N ASN A 59 17.27 -10.25 -2.03
CA ASN A 59 17.93 -11.01 -0.99
C ASN A 59 18.41 -10.08 0.14
N HIS A 60 17.85 -10.23 1.32
CA HIS A 60 18.18 -9.41 2.49
C HIS A 60 19.34 -9.97 3.33
N HIS A 61 19.89 -11.14 2.97
CA HIS A 61 20.95 -11.89 3.66
C HIS A 61 20.70 -12.12 5.17
N LEU A 62 19.43 -12.11 5.61
CA LEU A 62 19.08 -12.26 7.03
C LEU A 62 19.10 -13.72 7.52
N ARG A 63 19.06 -14.71 6.59
CA ARG A 63 18.94 -16.13 6.89
C ARG A 63 20.12 -16.97 6.34
N GLY A 64 21.21 -16.32 5.96
CA GLY A 64 22.38 -17.01 5.40
C GLY A 64 22.01 -17.89 4.20
N LYS A 65 22.37 -19.19 4.26
CA LYS A 65 22.15 -20.13 3.17
C LYS A 65 20.67 -20.23 2.72
N ASP A 66 19.71 -20.17 3.63
CA ASP A 66 18.29 -20.26 3.27
C ASP A 66 17.85 -19.09 2.37
N ALA A 67 18.42 -17.90 2.57
CA ALA A 67 18.16 -16.75 1.73
C ALA A 67 18.78 -16.90 0.32
N ASP A 68 19.94 -17.54 0.23
CA ASP A 68 20.60 -17.85 -1.05
C ASP A 68 19.83 -18.96 -1.80
N ASP A 69 19.32 -19.96 -1.08
CA ASP A 69 18.48 -21.02 -1.65
C ASP A 69 17.15 -20.46 -2.17
N ASP A 70 16.56 -19.46 -1.48
CA ASP A 70 15.37 -18.75 -1.97
C ASP A 70 15.67 -17.98 -3.27
N ALA A 71 16.81 -17.27 -3.34
CA ALA A 71 17.23 -16.57 -4.55
C ALA A 71 17.44 -17.54 -5.73
N ALA A 72 18.10 -18.69 -5.47
CA ALA A 72 18.30 -19.72 -6.48
C ALA A 72 16.98 -20.32 -6.98
N PHE A 73 16.01 -20.57 -6.08
CA PHE A 73 14.68 -21.03 -6.45
C PHE A 73 13.97 -20.04 -7.37
N VAL A 74 13.98 -18.75 -7.04
CA VAL A 74 13.31 -17.71 -7.85
C VAL A 74 14.02 -17.51 -9.18
N GLN A 75 15.35 -17.61 -9.23
CA GLN A 75 16.10 -17.57 -10.48
C GLN A 75 15.69 -18.75 -11.38
N HIS A 76 15.65 -19.95 -10.84
CA HIS A 76 15.21 -21.14 -11.62
C HIS A 76 13.76 -21.03 -12.08
N LEU A 77 12.88 -20.45 -11.25
CA LEU A 77 11.49 -20.14 -11.65
C LEU A 77 11.45 -19.19 -12.86
N ALA A 78 12.28 -18.16 -12.88
CA ALA A 78 12.36 -17.23 -14.00
C ALA A 78 12.89 -17.91 -15.28
N GLU A 79 13.92 -18.76 -15.15
CA GLU A 79 14.48 -19.53 -16.25
C GLU A 79 13.45 -20.46 -16.89
N VAL A 80 12.69 -21.20 -16.06
CA VAL A 80 11.66 -22.16 -16.51
C VAL A 80 10.49 -21.44 -17.18
N LEU A 81 10.14 -20.24 -16.72
CA LEU A 81 9.06 -19.41 -17.29
C LEU A 81 9.53 -18.54 -18.47
N ASP A 82 10.82 -18.58 -18.83
CA ASP A 82 11.44 -17.72 -19.85
C ASP A 82 11.18 -16.21 -19.62
N LEU A 83 11.32 -15.78 -18.35
CA LEU A 83 11.08 -14.40 -17.91
C LEU A 83 12.39 -13.71 -17.50
N PRO A 84 12.58 -12.42 -17.81
CA PRO A 84 13.70 -11.62 -17.30
C PRO A 84 13.75 -11.65 -15.77
N PHE A 85 14.96 -11.74 -15.20
CA PHE A 85 15.16 -11.82 -13.75
C PHE A 85 16.09 -10.72 -13.24
N PHE A 86 15.69 -10.07 -12.17
CA PHE A 86 16.45 -9.09 -11.42
C PHE A 86 16.72 -9.64 -10.02
N LEU A 87 18.00 -9.82 -9.67
CA LEU A 87 18.44 -10.12 -8.32
C LEU A 87 19.07 -8.87 -7.70
N VAL A 88 18.63 -8.51 -6.49
CA VAL A 88 19.19 -7.40 -5.73
C VAL A 88 19.57 -7.90 -4.35
N ASP A 89 20.83 -7.70 -3.99
CA ASP A 89 21.35 -8.01 -2.66
C ASP A 89 21.37 -6.76 -1.79
N VAL A 90 20.85 -6.86 -0.55
CA VAL A 90 20.75 -5.74 0.39
C VAL A 90 21.23 -6.17 1.78
N ASP A 91 22.20 -5.47 2.34
CA ASP A 91 22.64 -5.66 3.72
C ASP A 91 21.73 -4.92 4.72
N VAL A 92 20.56 -5.50 4.99
CA VAL A 92 19.60 -4.96 5.96
C VAL A 92 20.15 -4.97 7.39
N ALA A 93 20.95 -5.98 7.75
CA ALA A 93 21.51 -6.09 9.09
C ALA A 93 22.57 -5.01 9.36
N GLY A 94 23.42 -4.70 8.36
CA GLY A 94 24.40 -3.61 8.43
C GLY A 94 23.71 -2.25 8.57
N GLN A 95 22.72 -1.96 7.73
CA GLN A 95 21.95 -0.71 7.82
C GLN A 95 21.25 -0.55 9.18
N ALA A 96 20.66 -1.60 9.73
CA ALA A 96 20.02 -1.54 11.05
C ALA A 96 20.99 -1.21 12.18
N LYS A 97 22.23 -1.73 12.12
CA LYS A 97 23.29 -1.41 13.10
C LYS A 97 23.74 0.05 13.00
N GLU A 98 23.79 0.60 11.80
CA GLU A 98 24.21 1.98 11.55
C GLU A 98 23.16 3.01 11.94
N THR A 99 21.88 2.73 11.60
CA THR A 99 20.79 3.69 11.78
C THR A 99 20.01 3.51 13.09
N GLY A 100 20.06 2.33 13.70
CA GLY A 100 19.22 1.95 14.84
C GLY A 100 17.74 1.72 14.48
N GLU A 101 17.40 1.69 13.20
CA GLU A 101 16.05 1.43 12.72
C GLU A 101 15.66 -0.05 12.83
N ASN A 102 14.37 -0.31 12.82
CA ASN A 102 13.84 -1.67 12.82
C ASN A 102 14.16 -2.40 11.49
N LEU A 103 14.66 -3.65 11.58
CA LEU A 103 14.99 -4.50 10.43
C LEU A 103 13.84 -4.64 9.42
N GLU A 104 12.61 -4.77 9.90
CA GLU A 104 11.43 -4.92 9.03
C GLU A 104 11.15 -3.63 8.25
N ALA A 105 11.30 -2.46 8.89
CA ALA A 105 11.13 -1.16 8.26
C ALA A 105 12.19 -0.92 7.17
N ILE A 106 13.45 -1.23 7.46
CA ILE A 106 14.55 -1.15 6.48
C ILE A 106 14.30 -2.13 5.34
N GLY A 107 14.05 -3.40 5.62
CA GLY A 107 13.78 -4.41 4.60
C GLY A 107 12.61 -4.03 3.69
N ARG A 108 11.55 -3.43 4.25
CA ARG A 108 10.43 -2.90 3.47
C ARG A 108 10.86 -1.74 2.58
N ARG A 109 11.58 -0.74 3.12
CA ARG A 109 12.08 0.42 2.36
C ARG A 109 12.96 -0.02 1.19
N GLU A 110 13.95 -0.85 1.46
CA GLU A 110 14.89 -1.35 0.47
C GLU A 110 14.21 -2.18 -0.63
N ARG A 111 13.23 -2.99 -0.25
CA ARG A 111 12.44 -3.77 -1.21
C ARG A 111 11.71 -2.88 -2.22
N TYR A 112 11.07 -1.81 -1.77
CA TYR A 112 10.38 -0.89 -2.69
C TYR A 112 11.35 0.00 -3.48
N ALA A 113 12.48 0.39 -2.90
CA ALA A 113 13.56 1.10 -3.61
C ALA A 113 14.12 0.23 -4.73
N SER A 114 14.44 -1.04 -4.44
CA SER A 114 14.90 -2.03 -5.43
C SER A 114 13.87 -2.26 -6.53
N ALA A 115 12.58 -2.34 -6.17
CA ALA A 115 11.50 -2.50 -7.15
C ALA A 115 11.37 -1.28 -8.08
N SER A 116 11.53 -0.06 -7.54
CA SER A 116 11.51 1.16 -8.35
C SER A 116 12.66 1.24 -9.33
N ASP A 117 13.89 0.88 -8.90
CA ASP A 117 15.07 0.86 -9.76
C ASP A 117 14.96 -0.24 -10.85
N ALA A 118 14.59 -1.46 -10.46
CA ALA A 118 14.40 -2.57 -11.40
C ALA A 118 13.32 -2.27 -12.44
N LEU A 119 12.17 -1.70 -12.00
CA LEU A 119 11.10 -1.28 -12.91
C LEU A 119 11.58 -0.21 -13.90
N SER A 120 12.36 0.77 -13.43
CA SER A 120 12.91 1.83 -14.29
C SER A 120 13.84 1.26 -15.35
N ARG A 121 14.72 0.32 -14.99
CA ARG A 121 15.60 -0.39 -15.94
C ARG A 121 14.81 -1.26 -16.91
N PHE A 122 13.78 -1.93 -16.43
CA PHE A 122 12.93 -2.79 -17.27
C PHE A 122 12.14 -1.96 -18.30
N CYS A 123 11.48 -0.88 -17.88
CA CYS A 123 10.79 0.03 -18.78
C CYS A 123 11.74 0.68 -19.81
N LEU A 124 12.94 1.06 -19.39
CA LEU A 124 13.96 1.61 -20.28
C LEU A 124 14.38 0.59 -21.35
N HIS A 125 14.62 -0.66 -20.96
CA HIS A 125 14.95 -1.75 -21.87
C HIS A 125 13.86 -1.97 -22.93
N LEU A 126 12.60 -1.87 -22.53
CA LEU A 126 11.43 -2.00 -23.40
C LEU A 126 11.12 -0.72 -24.20
N SER A 127 11.82 0.38 -23.94
CA SER A 127 11.53 1.70 -24.52
C SER A 127 10.09 2.19 -24.20
N VAL A 128 9.59 1.87 -23.00
CA VAL A 128 8.26 2.26 -22.52
C VAL A 128 8.41 3.30 -21.39
N PRO A 129 7.55 4.35 -21.34
CA PRO A 129 7.58 5.30 -20.23
C PRO A 129 7.34 4.62 -18.87
N LEU A 130 8.07 5.05 -17.83
CA LEU A 130 7.97 4.48 -16.48
C LEU A 130 6.55 4.53 -15.91
N SER A 131 5.73 5.51 -16.32
CA SER A 131 4.32 5.64 -15.90
C SER A 131 3.43 4.46 -16.31
N PHE A 132 3.83 3.71 -17.33
CA PHE A 132 3.14 2.47 -17.76
C PHE A 132 3.56 1.26 -16.93
N GLY A 133 4.74 1.29 -16.30
CA GLY A 133 5.25 0.18 -15.50
C GLY A 133 4.39 -0.11 -14.27
N ARG A 134 4.26 -1.39 -13.93
CA ARG A 134 3.55 -1.90 -12.75
C ARG A 134 4.45 -2.81 -11.93
N VAL A 135 4.32 -2.74 -10.61
CA VAL A 135 4.97 -3.66 -9.67
C VAL A 135 3.89 -4.52 -9.03
N PHE A 136 3.86 -5.81 -9.32
CA PHE A 136 2.91 -6.72 -8.71
C PHE A 136 3.47 -7.32 -7.42
N THR A 137 2.63 -7.36 -6.39
CA THR A 137 2.93 -8.00 -5.11
C THR A 137 1.88 -9.05 -4.77
N ALA A 138 2.30 -10.16 -4.19
CA ALA A 138 1.48 -11.33 -3.90
C ALA A 138 0.71 -11.23 -2.57
N HIS A 139 0.16 -10.05 -2.25
CA HIS A 139 -0.75 -9.93 -1.10
C HIS A 139 -2.10 -10.57 -1.42
N THR A 140 -2.58 -11.37 -0.49
CA THR A 140 -3.76 -12.22 -0.64
C THR A 140 -4.98 -11.71 0.13
N GLN A 141 -6.09 -12.40 -0.02
CA GLN A 141 -7.31 -12.22 0.76
C GLN A 141 -7.04 -12.42 2.28
N ASP A 142 -6.20 -13.41 2.63
CA ASP A 142 -5.80 -13.65 4.01
C ASP A 142 -5.06 -12.43 4.60
N ASP A 143 -4.12 -11.82 3.85
CA ASP A 143 -3.39 -10.63 4.29
C ASP A 143 -4.33 -9.42 4.53
N ARG A 144 -5.39 -9.29 3.71
CA ARG A 144 -6.42 -8.25 3.92
C ARG A 144 -7.16 -8.47 5.24
N VAL A 145 -7.60 -9.70 5.49
CA VAL A 145 -8.33 -10.05 6.71
C VAL A 145 -7.45 -9.91 7.95
N GLU A 146 -6.20 -10.35 7.89
CA GLU A 146 -5.21 -10.10 8.95
C GLU A 146 -5.10 -8.59 9.26
N SER A 147 -4.91 -7.78 8.23
CA SER A 147 -4.78 -6.32 8.37
C SER A 147 -6.07 -5.66 8.88
N PHE A 148 -7.25 -6.17 8.49
CA PHE A 148 -8.54 -5.72 9.01
C PHE A 148 -8.62 -5.93 10.53
N TYR A 149 -8.31 -7.13 11.02
CA TYR A 149 -8.32 -7.40 12.46
C TYR A 149 -7.28 -6.59 13.21
N MET A 150 -6.05 -6.47 12.69
CA MET A 150 -5.02 -5.65 13.32
C MET A 150 -5.49 -4.18 13.48
N ARG A 151 -6.08 -3.60 12.44
CA ARG A 151 -6.61 -2.22 12.46
C ARG A 151 -7.81 -2.08 13.37
N SER A 152 -8.68 -3.09 13.42
CA SER A 152 -9.84 -3.11 14.31
C SER A 152 -9.43 -3.10 15.79
N ILE A 153 -8.38 -3.82 16.15
CA ILE A 153 -7.87 -3.93 17.52
C ILE A 153 -7.14 -2.64 17.95
N VAL A 154 -6.32 -2.08 17.07
CA VAL A 154 -5.55 -0.84 17.37
C VAL A 154 -6.42 0.40 17.26
N GLY A 155 -7.50 0.34 16.50
CA GLY A 155 -8.36 1.47 16.16
C GLY A 155 -7.94 2.13 14.85
N THR A 156 -8.93 2.45 14.02
CA THR A 156 -8.75 3.12 12.74
C THR A 156 -9.96 3.97 12.38
N GLY A 157 -9.81 4.92 11.45
CA GLY A 157 -10.92 5.60 10.82
C GLY A 157 -11.63 4.69 9.78
N PRO A 158 -12.80 5.12 9.25
CA PRO A 158 -13.57 4.33 8.27
C PRO A 158 -12.73 3.83 7.11
N GLY A 159 -11.94 4.68 6.46
CA GLY A 159 -11.06 4.33 5.35
C GLY A 159 -9.97 3.31 5.69
N GLY A 160 -9.60 3.17 6.98
CA GLY A 160 -8.67 2.14 7.41
C GLY A 160 -9.26 0.72 7.37
N PHE A 161 -10.58 0.60 7.46
CA PHE A 161 -11.28 -0.71 7.38
C PHE A 161 -11.27 -1.32 5.97
N ARG A 162 -10.98 -0.54 4.93
CA ARG A 162 -10.74 -1.10 3.58
C ARG A 162 -9.48 -2.00 3.53
N SER A 163 -8.65 -1.94 4.56
CA SER A 163 -7.42 -2.72 4.77
C SER A 163 -6.31 -2.36 3.76
N MET A 164 -6.29 -2.97 2.59
CA MET A 164 -5.28 -2.76 1.57
C MET A 164 -5.89 -2.17 0.30
N LEU A 165 -5.16 -1.26 -0.35
CA LEU A 165 -5.48 -0.76 -1.68
C LEU A 165 -5.07 -1.78 -2.73
N TYR A 166 -5.90 -1.99 -3.75
CA TYR A 166 -5.52 -2.78 -4.92
C TYR A 166 -4.35 -2.14 -5.68
N ARG A 167 -4.30 -0.79 -5.68
CA ARG A 167 -3.24 -0.01 -6.31
C ARG A 167 -2.76 1.11 -5.38
N ASN A 168 -1.43 1.29 -5.31
CA ASN A 168 -0.80 2.44 -4.66
C ASN A 168 0.40 2.87 -5.51
N GLY A 169 0.23 3.96 -6.28
CA GLY A 169 1.19 4.36 -7.29
C GLY A 169 1.40 3.25 -8.34
N PRO A 170 2.65 2.83 -8.62
CA PRO A 170 2.94 1.72 -9.52
C PRO A 170 2.68 0.34 -8.90
N VAL A 171 2.54 0.25 -7.58
CA VAL A 171 2.38 -1.03 -6.86
C VAL A 171 0.95 -1.52 -6.93
N VAL A 172 0.77 -2.75 -7.38
CA VAL A 172 -0.52 -3.39 -7.65
C VAL A 172 -0.61 -4.74 -6.92
N ARG A 173 -1.82 -5.12 -6.51
CA ARG A 173 -2.10 -6.33 -5.73
C ARG A 173 -3.25 -7.12 -6.36
N PRO A 174 -2.98 -7.92 -7.40
CA PRO A 174 -4.03 -8.61 -8.15
C PRO A 174 -4.66 -9.78 -7.38
N LEU A 175 -4.00 -10.29 -6.32
CA LEU A 175 -4.44 -11.46 -5.56
C LEU A 175 -5.26 -11.11 -4.30
N LEU A 176 -5.67 -9.84 -4.11
CA LEU A 176 -6.39 -9.44 -2.90
C LEU A 176 -7.76 -10.10 -2.72
N ASP A 177 -8.31 -10.71 -3.74
CA ASP A 177 -9.58 -11.46 -3.70
C ASP A 177 -9.38 -12.98 -3.80
N VAL A 178 -8.12 -13.46 -3.77
CA VAL A 178 -7.77 -14.88 -3.83
C VAL A 178 -7.17 -15.31 -2.50
N SER A 179 -7.64 -16.44 -1.95
CA SER A 179 -7.11 -16.97 -0.69
C SER A 179 -5.75 -17.65 -0.89
N ARG A 180 -4.95 -17.71 0.17
CA ARG A 180 -3.69 -18.44 0.18
C ARG A 180 -3.88 -19.93 -0.09
N ASP A 181 -4.96 -20.51 0.42
CA ASP A 181 -5.28 -21.92 0.23
C ASP A 181 -5.61 -22.21 -1.24
N ASP A 182 -6.37 -21.33 -1.91
CA ASP A 182 -6.67 -21.44 -3.34
C ASP A 182 -5.38 -21.35 -4.18
N LEU A 183 -4.45 -20.44 -3.86
CA LEU A 183 -3.17 -20.32 -4.56
C LEU A 183 -2.29 -21.56 -4.41
N ARG A 184 -2.24 -22.14 -3.22
CA ARG A 184 -1.52 -23.38 -2.97
C ARG A 184 -2.13 -24.55 -3.73
N GLU A 185 -3.45 -24.63 -3.80
CA GLU A 185 -4.15 -25.65 -4.58
C GLU A 185 -3.90 -25.48 -6.08
N TYR A 186 -3.95 -24.24 -6.59
CA TYR A 186 -3.59 -23.96 -7.99
C TYR A 186 -2.20 -24.47 -8.37
N ILE A 187 -1.17 -24.27 -7.50
CA ILE A 187 0.18 -24.77 -7.78
C ILE A 187 0.19 -26.31 -7.77
N ARG A 188 -0.50 -26.95 -6.82
CA ARG A 188 -0.57 -28.43 -6.76
C ARG A 188 -1.31 -29.03 -7.95
N GLU A 189 -2.41 -28.43 -8.38
CA GLU A 189 -3.16 -28.86 -9.57
C GLU A 189 -2.30 -28.70 -10.84
N ARG A 190 -1.52 -27.61 -10.93
CA ARG A 190 -0.58 -27.37 -12.03
C ARG A 190 0.52 -28.45 -12.07
N ASP A 191 1.10 -28.79 -10.92
CA ASP A 191 2.11 -29.84 -10.79
C ASP A 191 1.55 -31.22 -11.14
N ALA A 192 0.38 -31.56 -10.62
CA ALA A 192 -0.28 -32.84 -10.89
C ALA A 192 -0.72 -33.01 -12.36
N ALA A 193 -0.88 -31.92 -13.10
CA ALA A 193 -1.24 -31.98 -14.52
C ALA A 193 -0.07 -32.45 -15.40
N ASP A 194 1.18 -32.31 -14.93
CA ASP A 194 2.42 -32.67 -15.63
C ASP A 194 2.43 -32.17 -17.11
N ASP A 195 2.00 -30.93 -17.29
CA ASP A 195 1.82 -30.29 -18.59
C ASP A 195 3.12 -29.59 -19.01
N ALA A 196 3.73 -30.06 -20.12
CA ALA A 196 4.97 -29.50 -20.62
C ALA A 196 4.88 -28.01 -21.01
N ASP A 197 3.68 -27.53 -21.37
CA ASP A 197 3.44 -26.12 -21.70
C ASP A 197 3.21 -25.27 -20.43
N ARG A 198 3.03 -25.91 -19.28
CA ARG A 198 2.80 -25.27 -17.98
C ARG A 198 3.74 -25.83 -16.91
N PRO A 199 5.06 -25.70 -17.09
CA PRO A 199 6.04 -26.31 -16.20
C PRO A 199 5.94 -25.79 -14.78
N VAL A 200 6.36 -26.64 -13.81
CA VAL A 200 6.43 -26.31 -12.38
C VAL A 200 7.87 -26.53 -11.89
N VAL A 201 8.32 -25.63 -11.02
CA VAL A 201 9.65 -25.69 -10.38
C VAL A 201 9.52 -26.32 -9.01
N HIS A 202 10.48 -27.18 -8.68
CA HIS A 202 10.67 -27.73 -7.35
C HIS A 202 11.98 -27.22 -6.75
N ASP A 203 12.00 -27.02 -5.44
CA ASP A 203 13.27 -26.75 -4.74
C ASP A 203 14.15 -27.99 -4.61
N GLY A 204 15.33 -27.85 -4.02
CA GLY A 204 16.28 -28.98 -3.83
C GLY A 204 15.74 -30.13 -2.96
N GLU A 205 14.64 -29.94 -2.25
CA GLU A 205 13.96 -30.92 -1.41
C GLU A 205 12.69 -31.49 -2.07
N GLY A 206 12.32 -31.00 -3.25
CA GLY A 206 11.14 -31.42 -3.99
C GLY A 206 9.87 -30.65 -3.59
N ASN A 207 9.99 -29.51 -2.88
CA ASN A 207 8.83 -28.69 -2.54
C ASN A 207 8.46 -27.75 -3.70
N LEU A 208 7.17 -27.45 -3.84
CA LEU A 208 6.60 -26.57 -4.89
C LEU A 208 6.85 -25.07 -4.65
N TRP A 209 7.27 -24.70 -3.46
CA TRP A 209 7.63 -23.34 -3.02
C TRP A 209 8.54 -23.41 -1.80
N ARG A 210 9.17 -22.29 -1.47
CA ARG A 210 10.01 -22.15 -0.27
C ARG A 210 9.16 -21.77 0.94
N GLU A 211 9.38 -22.42 2.09
CA GLU A 211 8.71 -22.07 3.33
C GLU A 211 9.62 -21.24 4.24
N ASP A 212 9.10 -20.11 4.71
CA ASP A 212 9.80 -19.28 5.69
C ASP A 212 9.54 -19.79 7.11
N ALA A 213 10.51 -20.45 7.70
CA ALA A 213 10.45 -20.97 9.08
C ALA A 213 10.16 -19.87 10.12
N THR A 214 10.44 -18.59 9.81
CA THR A 214 10.14 -17.47 10.73
C THR A 214 8.65 -17.12 10.81
N ASN A 215 7.81 -17.63 9.93
CA ASN A 215 6.36 -17.46 9.98
C ASN A 215 5.70 -18.21 11.17
N ALA A 216 6.40 -19.12 11.84
CA ALA A 216 5.89 -19.89 12.97
C ALA A 216 5.90 -19.14 14.32
N HIS A 217 6.58 -17.99 14.43
CA HIS A 217 6.64 -17.22 15.69
C HIS A 217 5.36 -16.40 15.92
N THR A 218 4.62 -16.72 16.97
CA THR A 218 3.31 -16.09 17.32
C THR A 218 3.41 -14.84 18.18
N ASP A 219 4.59 -14.46 18.61
CA ASP A 219 4.87 -13.28 19.46
C ASP A 219 4.72 -11.93 18.74
N ARG A 220 4.70 -11.93 17.40
CA ARG A 220 4.38 -10.73 16.61
C ARG A 220 2.88 -10.55 16.46
N PHE A 221 2.39 -9.34 16.58
CA PHE A 221 0.95 -9.02 16.52
C PHE A 221 0.24 -9.60 15.28
N ARG A 222 0.87 -9.54 14.11
CA ARG A 222 0.31 -10.12 12.88
C ARG A 222 0.22 -11.65 12.95
N ALA A 223 1.24 -12.28 13.49
CA ALA A 223 1.25 -13.74 13.68
C ALA A 223 0.17 -14.18 14.69
N PHE A 224 -0.04 -13.43 15.78
CA PHE A 224 -1.15 -13.66 16.70
C PHE A 224 -2.51 -13.56 16.00
N VAL A 225 -2.74 -12.55 15.16
CA VAL A 225 -3.97 -12.43 14.39
C VAL A 225 -4.16 -13.63 13.44
N ARG A 226 -3.09 -14.03 12.73
CA ARG A 226 -3.07 -15.14 11.77
C ARG A 226 -3.36 -16.48 12.41
N HIS A 227 -2.73 -16.78 13.56
CA HIS A 227 -2.74 -18.11 14.15
C HIS A 227 -3.85 -18.29 15.21
N GLU A 228 -4.32 -17.20 15.84
CA GLU A 228 -5.31 -17.28 16.91
C GLU A 228 -6.66 -16.68 16.49
N ILE A 229 -6.70 -15.41 16.01
CA ILE A 229 -7.97 -14.71 15.78
C ILE A 229 -8.67 -15.22 14.52
N VAL A 230 -7.98 -15.24 13.38
CA VAL A 230 -8.57 -15.62 12.09
C VAL A 230 -9.08 -17.07 12.11
N PRO A 231 -8.35 -18.06 12.65
CA PRO A 231 -8.87 -19.43 12.74
C PRO A 231 -10.14 -19.57 13.60
N LEU A 232 -10.19 -18.88 14.75
CA LEU A 232 -11.38 -18.87 15.59
C LEU A 232 -12.58 -18.24 14.88
N ALA A 233 -12.37 -17.15 14.15
CA ALA A 233 -13.41 -16.51 13.36
C ALA A 233 -13.87 -17.38 12.18
N LYS A 234 -12.95 -18.08 11.49
CA LYS A 234 -13.26 -19.05 10.43
C LYS A 234 -14.09 -20.24 10.96
N GLN A 235 -13.88 -20.71 12.20
CA GLN A 235 -14.72 -21.74 12.82
C GLN A 235 -16.19 -21.30 12.93
N ARG A 236 -16.44 -20.03 13.18
CA ARG A 236 -17.79 -19.46 13.26
C ARG A 236 -18.39 -19.18 11.89
N ASN A 237 -17.58 -18.71 10.96
CA ASN A 237 -17.97 -18.44 9.58
C ASN A 237 -16.91 -19.00 8.62
N PRO A 238 -17.11 -20.18 8.01
CA PRO A 238 -16.17 -20.74 7.03
C PRO A 238 -15.93 -19.83 5.81
N GLN A 239 -16.87 -18.94 5.46
CA GLN A 239 -16.77 -17.97 4.38
C GLN A 239 -16.27 -16.59 4.87
N LEU A 240 -15.53 -16.55 5.99
CA LEU A 240 -15.08 -15.32 6.62
C LEU A 240 -14.32 -14.42 5.66
N LEU A 241 -13.37 -14.99 4.89
CA LEU A 241 -12.52 -14.23 3.97
C LEU A 241 -13.38 -13.51 2.93
N ASP A 242 -14.25 -14.22 2.22
CA ASP A 242 -15.13 -13.63 1.20
C ASP A 242 -16.08 -12.59 1.79
N THR A 243 -16.63 -12.87 2.97
CA THR A 243 -17.57 -11.97 3.64
C THR A 243 -16.89 -10.66 4.03
N LEU A 244 -15.70 -10.73 4.63
CA LEU A 244 -14.96 -9.52 5.02
C LEU A 244 -14.41 -8.78 3.80
N CYS A 245 -13.92 -9.48 2.77
CA CYS A 245 -13.41 -8.82 1.57
C CYS A 245 -14.51 -8.06 0.81
N ARG A 246 -15.72 -8.62 0.70
CA ARG A 246 -16.88 -7.88 0.15
C ARG A 246 -17.16 -6.61 0.96
N SER A 247 -17.18 -6.71 2.28
CA SER A 247 -17.39 -5.53 3.15
C SER A 247 -16.28 -4.50 3.00
N MET A 248 -15.02 -4.94 2.93
CA MET A 248 -13.87 -4.07 2.70
C MET A 248 -13.90 -3.38 1.34
N ASN A 249 -14.41 -4.06 0.30
CA ASN A 249 -14.58 -3.46 -1.03
C ASN A 249 -15.65 -2.35 -1.00
N LEU A 250 -16.81 -2.61 -0.38
CA LEU A 250 -17.85 -1.58 -0.23
C LEU A 250 -17.33 -0.34 0.52
N VAL A 251 -16.65 -0.56 1.66
CA VAL A 251 -16.03 0.55 2.41
C VAL A 251 -14.99 1.27 1.56
N GLY A 252 -14.22 0.53 0.74
CA GLY A 252 -13.22 1.10 -0.14
C GLY A 252 -13.82 1.99 -1.21
N ASP A 253 -14.86 1.51 -1.88
CA ASP A 253 -15.52 2.25 -2.97
C ASP A 253 -16.21 3.53 -2.44
N GLU A 254 -16.84 3.47 -1.25
CA GLU A 254 -17.40 4.65 -0.57
C GLU A 254 -16.30 5.63 -0.13
N ASP A 255 -15.18 5.12 0.38
CA ASP A 255 -14.04 5.94 0.81
C ASP A 255 -13.40 6.68 -0.37
N ASP A 256 -13.20 6.01 -1.51
CA ASP A 256 -12.68 6.63 -2.73
C ASP A 256 -13.60 7.74 -3.26
N MET A 257 -14.91 7.50 -3.26
CA MET A 257 -15.89 8.53 -3.63
C MET A 257 -15.81 9.77 -2.72
N LEU A 258 -15.70 9.54 -1.41
CA LEU A 258 -15.58 10.64 -0.44
C LEU A 258 -14.23 11.36 -0.55
N ASP A 259 -13.15 10.66 -0.93
CA ASP A 259 -11.85 11.29 -1.16
C ASP A 259 -11.86 12.21 -2.38
N VAL A 260 -12.54 11.82 -3.47
CA VAL A 260 -12.74 12.70 -4.64
C VAL A 260 -13.51 13.96 -4.23
N GLN A 261 -14.63 13.81 -3.50
CA GLN A 261 -15.42 14.96 -3.02
C GLN A 261 -14.61 15.86 -2.07
N ALA A 262 -13.79 15.28 -1.21
CA ALA A 262 -12.95 16.05 -0.29
C ALA A 262 -11.86 16.84 -1.02
N ASN A 263 -11.26 16.28 -2.08
CA ASN A 263 -10.31 16.99 -2.93
C ASN A 263 -10.95 18.18 -3.63
N GLU A 264 -12.15 18.00 -4.21
CA GLU A 264 -12.93 19.10 -4.82
C GLU A 264 -13.27 20.19 -3.79
N MET A 265 -13.65 19.79 -2.57
CA MET A 265 -13.93 20.75 -1.50
C MET A 265 -12.66 21.45 -1.04
N MET A 266 -11.52 20.75 -0.94
CA MET A 266 -10.23 21.32 -0.54
C MET A 266 -9.83 22.48 -1.46
N GLU A 267 -10.03 22.38 -2.77
CA GLU A 267 -9.77 23.48 -3.72
C GLU A 267 -10.58 24.74 -3.43
N ARG A 268 -11.76 24.59 -2.82
CA ARG A 268 -12.69 25.69 -2.52
C ARG A 268 -12.52 26.28 -1.13
N VAL A 269 -12.07 25.47 -0.17
CA VAL A 269 -12.05 25.85 1.24
C VAL A 269 -10.66 26.01 1.82
N VAL A 270 -9.59 25.62 1.11
CA VAL A 270 -8.20 25.75 1.55
C VAL A 270 -7.48 26.79 0.70
N SER A 271 -6.94 27.83 1.33
CA SER A 271 -6.07 28.81 0.67
C SER A 271 -4.64 28.58 1.14
N TRP A 272 -3.76 28.21 0.21
CA TRP A 272 -2.35 27.99 0.48
C TRP A 272 -1.58 29.31 0.55
N THR A 273 -0.66 29.43 1.52
CA THR A 273 -0.07 30.72 1.89
C THR A 273 0.85 31.35 0.85
N ASP A 274 1.37 30.56 -0.10
CA ASP A 274 2.37 31.02 -1.08
C ASP A 274 1.92 30.99 -2.53
N ARG A 275 0.62 31.06 -2.79
CA ARG A 275 0.05 31.12 -4.13
C ARG A 275 0.10 32.54 -4.72
N THR A 276 1.26 33.17 -4.71
CA THR A 276 1.43 34.51 -5.32
C THR A 276 1.69 34.44 -6.83
N GLU A 277 2.10 33.26 -7.35
CA GLU A 277 2.33 33.02 -8.78
C GLU A 277 1.61 31.74 -9.20
N PRO A 278 0.73 31.78 -10.25
CA PRO A 278 -0.05 30.61 -10.69
C PRO A 278 0.78 29.40 -11.12
N ASP A 279 2.00 29.63 -11.60
CA ASP A 279 2.88 28.60 -12.18
C ASP A 279 3.95 28.08 -11.21
N LYS A 280 3.97 28.54 -9.96
CA LYS A 280 4.94 28.09 -8.98
C LYS A 280 4.40 26.89 -8.20
N ALA A 281 5.21 25.84 -8.07
CA ALA A 281 4.88 24.69 -7.21
C ALA A 281 4.60 25.22 -5.79
N VAL A 282 3.43 24.85 -5.23
CA VAL A 282 3.03 25.25 -3.89
C VAL A 282 3.93 24.54 -2.89
N ASP A 283 4.65 25.28 -2.05
CA ASP A 283 5.34 24.68 -0.90
C ASP A 283 4.30 24.45 0.22
N TRP A 284 3.85 23.21 0.30
CA TRP A 284 2.87 22.78 1.29
C TRP A 284 3.37 22.95 2.74
N ALA A 285 4.70 23.01 2.93
CA ALA A 285 5.32 23.21 4.25
C ALA A 285 5.07 24.60 4.85
N ASP A 286 4.71 25.61 4.02
CA ASP A 286 4.38 26.96 4.52
C ASP A 286 2.99 27.07 5.15
N GLY A 287 2.19 26.00 5.09
CA GLY A 287 0.86 25.95 5.68
C GLY A 287 -0.24 26.56 4.81
N CYS A 288 -1.40 26.79 5.41
CA CYS A 288 -2.61 27.24 4.71
C CYS A 288 -3.60 27.97 5.62
N VAL A 289 -4.67 28.48 5.02
CA VAL A 289 -5.86 29.00 5.71
C VAL A 289 -7.07 28.20 5.28
N LEU A 290 -7.77 27.59 6.25
CA LEU A 290 -9.11 27.04 6.04
C LEU A 290 -10.11 28.18 6.09
N LEU A 291 -10.75 28.45 4.94
CA LEU A 291 -11.69 29.55 4.76
C LEU A 291 -12.99 29.34 5.57
N PRO A 292 -13.79 30.38 5.84
CA PRO A 292 -15.04 30.23 6.59
C PRO A 292 -15.99 29.18 6.02
N LEU A 293 -16.01 28.97 4.70
CA LEU A 293 -16.80 27.95 4.03
C LEU A 293 -16.52 26.53 4.55
N PHE A 294 -15.29 26.23 5.02
CA PHE A 294 -14.96 24.94 5.64
C PHE A 294 -15.88 24.61 6.81
N GLY A 295 -16.20 25.61 7.66
CA GLY A 295 -17.08 25.42 8.81
C GLY A 295 -18.53 25.05 8.44
N THR A 296 -18.96 25.31 7.22
CA THR A 296 -20.32 24.96 6.75
C THR A 296 -20.43 23.55 6.20
N LEU A 297 -19.30 22.88 5.98
CA LEU A 297 -19.31 21.49 5.52
C LEU A 297 -19.86 20.55 6.60
N PRO A 298 -20.48 19.43 6.21
CA PRO A 298 -20.78 18.35 7.16
C PRO A 298 -19.54 17.90 7.91
N LEU A 299 -19.66 17.59 9.20
CA LEU A 299 -18.50 17.23 10.06
C LEU A 299 -17.64 16.08 9.49
N PRO A 300 -18.18 15.00 8.88
CA PRO A 300 -17.37 13.99 8.23
C PRO A 300 -16.48 14.55 7.10
N MET A 301 -17.01 15.51 6.32
CA MET A 301 -16.27 16.16 5.25
C MET A 301 -15.21 17.13 5.80
N GLN A 302 -15.51 17.88 6.86
CA GLN A 302 -14.52 18.71 7.57
C GLN A 302 -13.33 17.87 8.02
N ARG A 303 -13.60 16.70 8.64
CA ARG A 303 -12.55 15.79 9.11
C ARG A 303 -11.69 15.27 7.96
N ARG A 304 -12.30 14.93 6.84
CA ARG A 304 -11.58 14.39 5.68
C ARG A 304 -10.73 15.46 5.00
N VAL A 305 -11.28 16.65 4.76
CA VAL A 305 -10.52 17.79 4.22
C VAL A 305 -9.36 18.18 5.15
N ALA A 306 -9.60 18.25 6.46
CA ALA A 306 -8.54 18.54 7.44
C ALA A 306 -7.45 17.47 7.43
N PHE A 307 -7.83 16.18 7.33
CA PHE A 307 -6.90 15.06 7.24
C PHE A 307 -6.03 15.16 5.98
N GLN A 308 -6.63 15.34 4.81
CA GLN A 308 -5.90 15.47 3.52
C GLN A 308 -5.01 16.70 3.50
N THR A 309 -5.49 17.83 4.03
CA THR A 309 -4.69 19.06 4.18
C THR A 309 -3.45 18.82 5.05
N LEU A 310 -3.60 18.13 6.18
CA LEU A 310 -2.47 17.78 7.05
C LEU A 310 -1.51 16.79 6.39
N GLN A 311 -2.01 15.82 5.62
CA GLN A 311 -1.14 14.91 4.86
C GLN A 311 -0.26 15.65 3.86
N LEU A 312 -0.81 16.64 3.16
CA LEU A 312 -0.03 17.46 2.23
C LEU A 312 1.03 18.29 2.94
N ILE A 313 0.69 18.89 4.08
CA ILE A 313 1.63 19.73 4.86
C ILE A 313 2.75 18.89 5.49
N LEU A 314 2.45 17.70 6.01
CA LEU A 314 3.39 16.85 6.75
C LEU A 314 4.20 15.93 5.85
N GLY A 315 3.82 15.79 4.59
CA GLY A 315 4.32 14.78 3.65
C GLY A 315 3.41 13.56 3.59
N GLY A 316 3.22 13.00 2.38
CA GLY A 316 2.20 11.98 2.07
C GLY A 316 2.25 10.71 2.89
N ASP A 317 3.43 10.34 3.44
CA ASP A 317 3.62 9.14 4.28
C ASP A 317 3.48 9.42 5.79
N ALA A 318 3.29 10.68 6.19
CA ALA A 318 3.18 11.04 7.59
C ALA A 318 1.87 10.54 8.19
N ARG A 319 1.95 9.94 9.39
CA ARG A 319 0.77 9.57 10.16
C ARG A 319 0.09 10.82 10.71
N VAL A 320 -1.14 11.09 10.25
CA VAL A 320 -1.96 12.18 10.78
C VAL A 320 -2.70 11.71 12.05
N GLU A 321 -2.55 12.46 13.14
CA GLU A 321 -3.19 12.18 14.42
C GLU A 321 -4.65 12.67 14.44
N THR A 322 -5.55 11.87 14.98
CA THR A 322 -6.97 12.24 15.15
C THR A 322 -7.13 13.50 16.01
N SER A 323 -6.27 13.69 17.00
CA SER A 323 -6.21 14.89 17.84
C SER A 323 -5.99 16.16 17.02
N ALA A 324 -5.12 16.13 16.02
CA ALA A 324 -4.84 17.26 15.13
C ALA A 324 -6.05 17.59 14.24
N VAL A 325 -6.70 16.59 13.66
CA VAL A 325 -7.94 16.76 12.89
C VAL A 325 -9.05 17.35 13.77
N THR A 326 -9.19 16.83 15.00
CA THR A 326 -10.19 17.33 15.95
C THR A 326 -9.91 18.77 16.37
N ALA A 327 -8.65 19.14 16.61
CA ALA A 327 -8.28 20.53 16.92
C ALA A 327 -8.63 21.49 15.79
N ILE A 328 -8.45 21.08 14.53
CA ILE A 328 -8.85 21.89 13.37
C ILE A 328 -10.38 22.09 13.32
N THR A 329 -11.14 21.01 13.44
CA THR A 329 -12.62 21.11 13.39
C THR A 329 -13.20 21.91 14.56
N ASN A 330 -12.58 21.83 15.75
CA ASN A 330 -12.95 22.62 16.94
C ASN A 330 -12.65 24.12 16.79
N GLY A 331 -11.87 24.54 15.82
CA GLY A 331 -11.65 25.93 15.44
C GLY A 331 -12.85 26.61 14.78
N PHE A 332 -13.94 25.85 14.53
CA PHE A 332 -15.17 26.34 13.93
C PHE A 332 -16.39 26.02 14.82
N ALA A 333 -17.32 26.95 14.90
CA ALA A 333 -18.64 26.78 15.54
C ALA A 333 -19.70 27.47 14.72
N ASP A 334 -20.90 26.89 14.64
CA ASP A 334 -22.04 27.41 13.89
C ASP A 334 -21.69 27.83 12.45
N GLY A 335 -20.85 27.05 11.80
CA GLY A 335 -20.40 27.28 10.43
C GLY A 335 -19.38 28.43 10.28
N LYS A 336 -18.78 28.93 11.36
CA LYS A 336 -17.85 30.07 11.34
C LYS A 336 -16.57 29.78 12.12
N PRO A 337 -15.42 30.39 11.73
CA PRO A 337 -14.21 30.33 12.51
C PRO A 337 -14.40 31.01 13.87
N ILE A 338 -13.87 30.40 14.96
CA ILE A 338 -13.91 30.96 16.29
C ILE A 338 -12.77 31.98 16.43
N SER A 339 -13.08 33.28 16.39
CA SER A 339 -12.06 34.32 16.51
C SER A 339 -11.29 34.22 17.84
N GLY A 340 -9.97 34.23 17.75
CA GLY A 340 -9.08 34.06 18.90
C GLY A 340 -8.80 32.61 19.30
N TYR A 341 -9.39 31.61 18.60
CA TYR A 341 -9.01 30.22 18.78
C TYR A 341 -7.53 30.01 18.41
N THR A 342 -6.78 29.36 19.29
CA THR A 342 -5.38 29.01 19.07
C THR A 342 -5.11 27.59 19.56
N GLY A 343 -4.18 26.90 18.93
CA GLY A 343 -3.78 25.56 19.30
C GLY A 343 -2.43 25.17 18.69
N ASN A 344 -1.86 24.11 19.24
CA ASN A 344 -0.68 23.47 18.67
C ASN A 344 -1.05 22.05 18.30
N ILE A 345 -0.58 21.59 17.15
CA ILE A 345 -0.81 20.24 16.65
C ILE A 345 0.52 19.58 16.24
N GLN A 346 0.44 18.31 15.86
CA GLN A 346 1.60 17.54 15.37
C GLN A 346 2.38 18.27 14.27
N GLY A 347 3.63 17.89 14.05
CA GLY A 347 4.49 18.51 13.02
C GLY A 347 4.96 19.93 13.38
N ASN A 348 4.90 20.31 14.68
CA ASN A 348 5.24 21.64 15.15
C ASN A 348 4.44 22.75 14.45
N LEU A 349 3.14 22.48 14.18
CA LEU A 349 2.20 23.39 13.55
C LEU A 349 1.36 24.15 14.58
N ALA A 350 1.15 25.43 14.33
CA ALA A 350 0.25 26.31 15.08
C ALA A 350 -1.08 26.48 14.37
N LEU A 351 -2.16 26.52 15.15
CA LEU A 351 -3.49 26.93 14.72
C LEU A 351 -3.79 28.33 15.24
N SER A 352 -4.36 29.19 14.39
CA SER A 352 -4.91 30.48 14.80
C SER A 352 -6.09 30.86 13.95
N ALA A 353 -7.23 31.21 14.56
CA ALA A 353 -8.44 31.58 13.87
C ALA A 353 -8.82 33.05 14.04
N ASN A 354 -9.33 33.63 12.99
CA ASN A 354 -9.95 34.96 12.94
C ASN A 354 -11.18 34.93 12.01
N LYS A 355 -11.78 36.07 11.72
CA LYS A 355 -12.96 36.16 10.83
C LYS A 355 -12.68 35.69 9.40
N GLN A 356 -11.42 35.65 8.95
CA GLN A 356 -11.04 35.25 7.59
C GLN A 356 -10.87 33.72 7.47
N GLY A 357 -10.68 33.00 8.56
CA GLY A 357 -10.52 31.55 8.57
C GLY A 357 -9.67 31.05 9.72
N LEU A 358 -9.34 29.74 9.68
CA LEU A 358 -8.38 29.08 10.56
C LEU A 358 -7.07 28.87 9.80
N ARG A 359 -6.00 29.49 10.25
CA ARG A 359 -4.66 29.35 9.72
C ARG A 359 -3.96 28.14 10.36
N ILE A 360 -3.31 27.35 9.53
CA ILE A 360 -2.39 26.27 9.92
C ILE A 360 -1.01 26.67 9.37
N GLU A 361 -0.03 26.87 10.24
CA GLU A 361 1.29 27.38 9.85
C GLU A 361 2.39 26.80 10.74
N PRO A 362 3.66 26.71 10.28
CA PRO A 362 4.78 26.34 11.13
C PRO A 362 4.87 27.24 12.37
N MET A 363 5.23 26.66 13.52
CA MET A 363 5.33 27.40 14.79
C MET A 363 6.33 28.56 14.71
N SER A 364 7.38 28.45 13.92
CA SER A 364 8.36 29.51 13.66
C SER A 364 7.73 30.71 12.98
N VAL A 365 6.90 30.48 11.95
CA VAL A 365 6.17 31.50 11.22
C VAL A 365 5.14 32.18 12.11
N TYR A 366 4.36 31.40 12.85
CA TYR A 366 3.40 31.92 13.82
C TYR A 366 4.04 32.88 14.85
N ARG A 367 5.19 32.48 15.43
CA ARG A 367 5.89 33.32 16.43
C ARG A 367 6.46 34.60 15.81
N SER A 368 6.97 34.54 14.58
CA SER A 368 7.50 35.72 13.89
C SER A 368 6.40 36.73 13.57
N ARG A 369 5.25 36.26 13.09
CA ARG A 369 4.10 37.09 12.77
C ARG A 369 3.54 37.80 14.01
N ARG A 370 3.42 37.10 15.17
CA ARG A 370 2.92 37.68 16.41
C ARG A 370 3.87 38.69 17.10
N LYS A 371 5.12 38.78 16.69
CA LYS A 371 6.05 39.80 17.17
C LYS A 371 5.96 41.11 16.36
N GLN A 372 5.32 41.05 15.18
CA GLN A 372 5.14 42.19 14.29
C GLN A 372 3.77 42.90 14.51
N ASP A 373 2.78 42.17 15.08
CA ASP A 373 1.48 42.68 15.52
C ASP A 373 1.59 43.20 16.98
#